data_fa3f12e3af25ff69da2200de0088e546
#
_entry.id   fa3f12e3af25ff69da2200de0088e546
#
_cell.length_a   1.000
_cell.length_b   1.000
_cell.length_c   1.000
_cell.angle_alpha   90.00
_cell.angle_beta   90.00
_cell.angle_gamma   90.00
#
_symmetry.space_group_name_H-M   'P 1'
#
loop_
_entity.id
_entity.type
_entity.pdbx_description
1 polymer ?
#
loop_
_entity_poly.entity_id
_entity_poly.type
_entity_poly.pdbx_seq_one_letter_code
_entity_poly.pdbx_strand_id
1 'polypeptide(L)'
;MSIPGESWIGVGRLDDVPRRGARRVNRPDGAPAIAVFRTADDEVFAVVDRCPHRGGPLSEGIVQGRAVACPLHGWVIELDSGQAEPPDEGCVSTVPVKLVAGRILLLLATKSPLRWEAA
;
A
#
# COMPACT_ATOMS: atom_id res chain seq x y z
N MET A 1 -15.78 -9.54 8.08
CA MET A 1 -16.50 -10.37 7.09
C MET A 1 -15.91 -10.11 5.71
N SER A 2 -15.56 -11.15 4.97
CA SER A 2 -14.96 -10.98 3.65
C SER A 2 -16.03 -10.68 2.60
N ILE A 3 -15.67 -9.85 1.62
CA ILE A 3 -16.51 -9.64 0.44
C ILE A 3 -16.40 -10.90 -0.43
N PRO A 4 -17.52 -11.38 -1.03
CA PRO A 4 -17.45 -12.54 -1.93
C PRO A 4 -16.41 -12.34 -3.03
N GLY A 5 -15.57 -13.34 -3.25
CA GLY A 5 -14.50 -13.29 -4.25
C GLY A 5 -13.17 -12.79 -3.74
N GLU A 6 -13.11 -12.27 -2.50
CA GLU A 6 -11.84 -11.88 -1.90
C GLU A 6 -11.08 -13.11 -1.41
N SER A 7 -9.76 -13.07 -1.58
CA SER A 7 -8.87 -14.08 -1.03
C SER A 7 -7.53 -13.46 -0.69
N TRP A 8 -6.78 -14.13 0.20
CA TRP A 8 -5.43 -13.72 0.54
C TRP A 8 -4.48 -14.14 -0.57
N ILE A 9 -3.80 -13.16 -1.16
CA ILE A 9 -2.91 -13.39 -2.30
C ILE A 9 -1.51 -12.99 -1.90
N GLY A 10 -0.56 -13.92 -2.06
CA GLY A 10 0.85 -13.64 -1.82
C GLY A 10 1.40 -12.75 -2.92
N VAL A 11 2.07 -11.65 -2.54
CA VAL A 11 2.66 -10.72 -3.50
C VAL A 11 4.18 -10.72 -3.44
N GLY A 12 4.77 -11.25 -2.37
CA GLY A 12 6.21 -11.30 -2.24
C GLY A 12 6.63 -11.47 -0.79
N ARG A 13 7.88 -11.16 -0.51
CA ARG A 13 8.46 -11.30 0.81
C ARG A 13 8.72 -9.94 1.44
N LEU A 14 8.81 -9.91 2.76
CA LEU A 14 9.13 -8.68 3.49
C LEU A 14 10.43 -8.05 2.96
N ASP A 15 11.43 -8.88 2.67
CA ASP A 15 12.72 -8.39 2.18
C ASP A 15 12.66 -7.78 0.78
N ASP A 16 11.58 -8.00 0.05
CA ASP A 16 11.38 -7.37 -1.25
C ASP A 16 11.04 -5.89 -1.13
N VAL A 17 10.62 -5.43 0.05
CA VAL A 17 10.28 -4.04 0.30
C VAL A 17 11.38 -3.41 1.15
N PRO A 18 11.99 -2.31 0.71
CA PRO A 18 13.03 -1.68 1.51
C PRO A 18 12.48 -1.16 2.83
N ARG A 19 13.28 -1.25 3.90
CA ARG A 19 12.88 -0.70 5.20
C ARG A 19 12.67 0.80 5.07
N ARG A 20 11.58 1.32 5.66
CA ARG A 20 11.16 2.71 5.52
C ARG A 20 10.92 3.09 4.06
N GLY A 21 10.42 2.13 3.29
CA GLY A 21 10.18 2.32 1.87
C GLY A 21 8.92 1.60 1.41
N ALA A 22 8.79 1.47 0.11
CA ALA A 22 7.61 0.89 -0.51
C ALA A 22 7.94 0.18 -1.81
N ARG A 23 7.04 -0.72 -2.21
CA ARG A 23 7.00 -1.25 -3.56
C ARG A 23 5.57 -1.21 -4.09
N ARG A 24 5.47 -1.08 -5.37
CA ARG A 24 4.18 -0.99 -6.06
C ARG A 24 3.80 -2.33 -6.66
N VAL A 25 2.55 -2.74 -6.41
CA VAL A 25 1.99 -3.97 -6.96
C VAL A 25 1.01 -3.60 -8.05
N ASN A 26 1.24 -4.07 -9.27
CA ASN A 26 0.33 -3.87 -10.37
C ASN A 26 -0.81 -4.88 -10.32
N ARG A 27 -2.00 -4.45 -10.74
CA ARG A 27 -3.16 -5.33 -10.89
C ARG A 27 -3.42 -5.56 -12.37
N PRO A 28 -3.54 -6.84 -12.81
CA PRO A 28 -3.68 -7.15 -14.22
C PRO A 28 -5.04 -6.75 -14.83
N ASP A 29 -6.03 -6.50 -14.00
CA ASP A 29 -7.39 -6.15 -14.43
C ASP A 29 -7.58 -4.65 -14.70
N GLY A 30 -6.50 -3.87 -14.68
CA GLY A 30 -6.56 -2.43 -14.91
C GLY A 30 -6.95 -1.61 -13.69
N ALA A 31 -7.17 -2.25 -12.55
CA ALA A 31 -7.45 -1.53 -11.30
C ALA A 31 -6.21 -0.75 -10.86
N PRO A 32 -6.37 0.33 -10.08
CA PRO A 32 -5.22 1.10 -9.59
C PRO A 32 -4.22 0.21 -8.86
N ALA A 33 -2.93 0.51 -9.04
CA ALA A 33 -1.87 -0.23 -8.35
C ALA A 33 -1.98 -0.07 -6.84
N ILE A 34 -1.36 -0.97 -6.11
CA ILE A 34 -1.32 -0.95 -4.65
C ILE A 34 0.09 -0.64 -4.21
N ALA A 35 0.24 0.29 -3.27
CA ALA A 35 1.51 0.58 -2.63
C ALA A 35 1.62 -0.26 -1.37
N VAL A 36 2.69 -1.03 -1.26
CA VAL A 36 3.00 -1.84 -0.07
C VAL A 36 4.17 -1.16 0.63
N PHE A 37 3.95 -0.75 1.88
CA PHE A 37 4.92 0.00 2.67
C PHE A 37 5.49 -0.86 3.79
N ARG A 38 6.77 -0.64 4.08
CA ARG A 38 7.44 -1.27 5.21
C ARG A 38 7.99 -0.17 6.11
N THR A 39 7.61 -0.21 7.39
CA THR A 39 8.11 0.78 8.36
C THR A 39 9.49 0.38 8.89
N ALA A 40 10.09 1.27 9.68
CA ALA A 40 11.36 0.98 10.33
C ALA A 40 11.29 -0.21 11.28
N ASP A 41 10.08 -0.46 11.83
CA ASP A 41 9.83 -1.57 12.77
C ASP A 41 9.31 -2.83 12.05
N ASP A 42 9.42 -2.89 10.72
CA ASP A 42 8.98 -4.01 9.90
C ASP A 42 7.46 -4.25 9.92
N GLU A 43 6.68 -3.23 10.27
CA GLU A 43 5.24 -3.27 10.02
C GLU A 43 4.99 -3.08 8.53
N VAL A 44 3.96 -3.74 8.02
CA VAL A 44 3.61 -3.69 6.60
C VAL A 44 2.19 -3.16 6.45
N PHE A 45 2.04 -2.18 5.56
CA PHE A 45 0.74 -1.59 5.23
C PHE A 45 0.56 -1.57 3.72
N ALA A 46 -0.69 -1.62 3.28
CA ALA A 46 -1.00 -1.53 1.86
C ALA A 46 -2.16 -0.57 1.64
N VAL A 47 -2.01 0.31 0.68
CA VAL A 47 -3.06 1.26 0.28
C VAL A 47 -3.08 1.35 -1.24
N VAL A 48 -4.19 1.82 -1.79
CA VAL A 48 -4.24 2.15 -3.22
C VAL A 48 -3.20 3.23 -3.47
N ASP A 49 -2.38 3.06 -4.51
CA ASP A 49 -1.23 3.94 -4.77
C ASP A 49 -1.67 5.23 -5.47
N ARG A 50 -2.46 6.02 -4.76
CA ARG A 50 -3.02 7.26 -5.28
C ARG A 50 -3.32 8.20 -4.14
N CYS A 51 -2.61 9.33 -4.09
CA CYS A 51 -2.86 10.36 -3.09
C CYS A 51 -4.26 10.94 -3.28
N PRO A 52 -5.06 11.09 -2.20
CA PRO A 52 -6.41 11.64 -2.33
C PRO A 52 -6.44 13.08 -2.83
N HIS A 53 -5.33 13.81 -2.71
CA HIS A 53 -5.26 15.20 -3.15
C HIS A 53 -5.25 15.32 -4.68
N ARG A 54 -4.26 14.72 -5.34
CA ARG A 54 -4.10 14.84 -6.80
C ARG A 54 -3.67 13.55 -7.49
N GLY A 55 -3.88 12.43 -6.85
CA GLY A 55 -3.57 11.13 -7.43
C GLY A 55 -2.09 10.82 -7.55
N GLY A 56 -1.23 11.54 -6.82
CA GLY A 56 0.20 11.27 -6.85
C GLY A 56 0.53 9.88 -6.31
N PRO A 57 1.65 9.29 -6.76
CA PRO A 57 2.02 7.94 -6.35
C PRO A 57 2.57 7.93 -4.91
N LEU A 58 1.77 7.46 -3.98
CA LEU A 58 2.17 7.37 -2.57
C LEU A 58 3.39 6.47 -2.38
N SER A 59 3.58 5.49 -3.26
CA SER A 59 4.74 4.60 -3.21
C SER A 59 6.07 5.31 -3.39
N GLU A 60 6.07 6.50 -3.97
CA GLU A 60 7.27 7.31 -4.14
C GLU A 60 7.43 8.34 -3.03
N GLY A 61 6.54 8.33 -2.05
CA GLY A 61 6.60 9.23 -0.91
C GLY A 61 7.60 8.80 0.15
N ILE A 62 7.70 9.62 1.19
CA ILE A 62 8.64 9.38 2.30
C ILE A 62 7.89 8.75 3.46
N VAL A 63 8.33 7.57 3.87
CA VAL A 63 7.74 6.86 5.01
C VAL A 63 8.25 7.48 6.30
N GLN A 64 7.31 7.88 7.18
CA GLN A 64 7.59 8.51 8.46
C GLN A 64 6.76 7.78 9.52
N GLY A 65 7.41 6.95 10.36
CA GLY A 65 6.67 6.15 11.31
C GLY A 65 5.66 5.25 10.60
N ARG A 66 4.39 5.43 10.90
CA ARG A 66 3.29 4.68 10.28
C ARG A 66 2.50 5.53 9.29
N ALA A 67 3.18 6.48 8.65
CA ALA A 67 2.56 7.40 7.70
C ALA A 67 3.48 7.58 6.48
N VAL A 68 2.94 8.15 5.41
CA VAL A 68 3.70 8.47 4.22
C VAL A 68 3.41 9.91 3.79
N ALA A 69 4.45 10.66 3.43
CA ALA A 69 4.30 12.00 2.88
C ALA A 69 4.25 11.90 1.36
N CYS A 70 3.17 12.41 0.77
CA CYS A 70 2.98 12.39 -0.69
C CYS A 70 4.05 13.24 -1.37
N PRO A 71 4.66 12.76 -2.47
CA PRO A 71 5.73 13.51 -3.14
C PRO A 71 5.27 14.78 -3.82
N LEU A 72 3.97 14.93 -4.11
CA LEU A 72 3.49 16.10 -4.84
C LEU A 72 3.38 17.34 -3.97
N HIS A 73 2.71 17.27 -2.82
CA HIS A 73 2.45 18.44 -1.98
C HIS A 73 2.68 18.19 -0.50
N GLY A 74 3.31 17.08 -0.17
CA GLY A 74 3.66 16.79 1.21
C GLY A 74 2.51 16.38 2.11
N TRP A 75 1.33 16.06 1.54
CA TRP A 75 0.23 15.53 2.35
C TRP A 75 0.69 14.27 3.06
N VAL A 76 0.43 14.21 4.35
CA VAL A 76 0.78 13.04 5.15
C VAL A 76 -0.44 12.16 5.29
N ILE A 77 -0.30 10.91 4.87
CA ILE A 77 -1.38 9.92 4.90
C ILE A 77 -1.02 8.86 5.94
N GLU A 78 -1.92 8.62 6.87
CA GLU A 78 -1.74 7.55 7.86
C GLU A 78 -1.98 6.20 7.19
N LEU A 79 -1.00 5.31 7.30
CA LEU A 79 -1.03 4.04 6.53
C LEU A 79 -2.04 3.04 7.09
N ASP A 80 -2.34 3.09 8.37
CA ASP A 80 -3.29 2.18 9.00
C ASP A 80 -4.75 2.52 8.67
N SER A 81 -5.07 3.81 8.56
CA SER A 81 -6.43 4.28 8.30
C SER A 81 -6.65 4.76 6.87
N GLY A 82 -5.59 5.17 6.19
CA GLY A 82 -5.67 5.79 4.87
C GLY A 82 -6.08 7.25 4.90
N GLN A 83 -6.18 7.85 6.08
CA GLN A 83 -6.65 9.23 6.21
C GLN A 83 -5.52 10.24 6.16
N ALA A 84 -5.78 11.37 5.49
CA ALA A 84 -4.85 12.49 5.50
C ALA A 84 -4.83 13.13 6.90
N GLU A 85 -3.63 13.56 7.34
CA GLU A 85 -3.50 14.26 8.61
C GLU A 85 -4.01 15.70 8.49
N PRO A 86 -4.67 16.22 9.56
CA PRO A 86 -5.13 17.60 9.54
C PRO A 86 -3.99 18.59 9.29
N PRO A 87 -4.22 19.73 8.62
CA PRO A 87 -5.53 20.24 8.20
C PRO A 87 -6.05 19.69 6.88
N ASP A 88 -5.32 18.79 6.25
CA ASP A 88 -5.73 18.21 4.99
C ASP A 88 -6.91 17.26 5.19
N GLU A 89 -7.76 17.15 4.18
CA GLU A 89 -8.94 16.29 4.24
C GLU A 89 -8.95 15.33 3.06
N GLY A 90 -9.23 14.07 3.33
CA GLY A 90 -9.32 13.04 2.31
C GLY A 90 -8.83 11.72 2.85
N CYS A 91 -9.07 10.68 2.09
CA CYS A 91 -8.61 9.34 2.45
C CYS A 91 -8.31 8.52 1.20
N VAL A 92 -7.45 7.54 1.36
CA VAL A 92 -7.16 6.54 0.35
C VAL A 92 -7.64 5.19 0.86
N SER A 93 -8.07 4.33 -0.05
CA SER A 93 -8.51 2.99 0.33
C SER A 93 -7.33 2.17 0.83
N THR A 94 -7.50 1.55 2.00
CA THR A 94 -6.53 0.62 2.54
C THR A 94 -6.84 -0.79 2.07
N VAL A 95 -5.80 -1.61 2.00
CA VAL A 95 -5.93 -3.03 1.63
C VAL A 95 -5.46 -3.84 2.83
N PRO A 96 -6.29 -4.78 3.32
CA PRO A 96 -5.85 -5.64 4.42
C PRO A 96 -4.59 -6.40 4.02
N VAL A 97 -3.62 -6.42 4.93
CA VAL A 97 -2.35 -7.07 4.71
C VAL A 97 -2.02 -7.94 5.91
N LYS A 98 -1.36 -9.08 5.66
CA LYS A 98 -0.78 -9.85 6.75
C LYS A 98 0.57 -10.39 6.33
N LEU A 99 1.40 -10.63 7.34
CA LEU A 99 2.74 -11.16 7.17
C LEU A 99 2.76 -12.57 7.77
N VAL A 100 3.03 -13.56 6.93
CA VAL A 100 3.05 -14.97 7.35
C VAL A 100 4.38 -15.58 6.93
N ALA A 101 5.20 -15.97 7.90
CA ALA A 101 6.51 -16.58 7.65
C ALA A 101 7.36 -15.74 6.69
N GLY A 102 7.34 -14.42 6.87
CA GLY A 102 8.10 -13.50 6.03
C GLY A 102 7.48 -13.20 4.68
N ARG A 103 6.30 -13.71 4.39
CA ARG A 103 5.60 -13.47 3.12
C ARG A 103 4.47 -12.47 3.33
N ILE A 104 4.34 -11.55 2.37
CA ILE A 104 3.31 -10.53 2.38
C ILE A 104 2.09 -11.03 1.62
N LEU A 105 0.93 -11.00 2.27
CA LEU A 105 -0.35 -11.40 1.67
C LEU A 105 -1.30 -10.22 1.70
N LEU A 106 -1.99 -9.99 0.58
CA LEU A 106 -3.00 -8.94 0.45
C LEU A 106 -4.37 -9.59 0.26
N LEU A 107 -5.40 -9.01 0.87
CA LEU A 107 -6.78 -9.47 0.68
C LEU A 107 -7.41 -8.71 -0.47
N LEU A 108 -7.59 -9.37 -1.59
CA LEU A 108 -8.09 -8.74 -2.81
C LEU A 108 -9.07 -9.64 -3.55
N ALA A 109 -9.99 -9.02 -4.27
CA ALA A 109 -10.94 -9.70 -5.13
C ALA A 109 -10.35 -9.79 -6.55
N THR A 110 -9.30 -10.62 -6.71
CA THR A 110 -8.70 -10.87 -8.01
C THR A 110 -8.36 -12.34 -8.16
N LYS A 111 -8.42 -12.82 -9.40
CA LYS A 111 -8.07 -14.21 -9.73
C LYS A 111 -6.72 -14.31 -10.42
N SER A 112 -6.15 -13.18 -10.78
CA SER A 112 -4.88 -13.13 -11.50
C SER A 112 -3.72 -12.95 -10.53
N PRO A 113 -2.54 -13.52 -10.82
CA PRO A 113 -1.37 -13.28 -9.97
C PRO A 113 -1.00 -11.81 -9.94
N LEU A 114 -0.63 -11.33 -8.76
CA LEU A 114 -0.12 -9.98 -8.59
C LEU A 114 1.39 -9.99 -8.74
N ARG A 115 1.94 -8.89 -9.23
CA ARG A 115 3.38 -8.77 -9.43
C ARG A 115 3.86 -7.41 -8.97
N TRP A 116 5.09 -7.38 -8.41
CA TRP A 116 5.76 -6.13 -8.18
C TRP A 116 5.94 -5.40 -9.51
N GLU A 117 5.78 -4.08 -9.50
CA GLU A 117 6.10 -3.28 -10.66
C GLU A 117 7.60 -3.38 -10.93
N ALA A 118 7.96 -3.50 -12.19
CA ALA A 118 9.36 -3.53 -12.61
C ALA A 118 10.05 -2.21 -12.22
N ALA A 119 11.28 -2.32 -11.73
CA ALA A 119 12.05 -1.16 -11.33
C ALA A 119 12.46 -0.30 -12.54
#